data_c91b686faf6901b2daa12dc3b2b44703
#
_entry.id   c91b686faf6901b2daa12dc3b2b44703
#
_cell.length_a   1.000
_cell.length_b   1.000
_cell.length_c   1.000
_cell.angle_alpha   90.00
_cell.angle_beta   90.00
_cell.angle_gamma   90.00
#
_symmetry.space_group_name_H-M   'P 1'
#
loop_
_entity.id
_entity.type
_entity.pdbx_description
1 polymer ?
#
loop_
_entity_poly.entity_id
_entity_poly.type
_entity_poly.pdbx_seq_one_letter_code
_entity_poly.pdbx_strand_id
1 'polypeptide(L)'
;MSLLRLVPRQLLRHPLRTLLTIGSLTVAIFLLCILRSLVTTLDATATTARNDRLWVQSAVSLFVGMPAWYPDRIAQVDGVQSVARWQWFGGYYQDPSNFFAQFAVDPQKVVDMYPELVVVEGSADAFVAGRNCCMIGRGIANDFGWKVGDIAPITGALFPHPDGADKAWELEVAAIYEPGARNFDDRTLFFHWKLFEETLTTPEDSPGVVAMVVRVKDDVDPSVVMGAVDDLFMDGPQRVQTTTESEFQAQFVSMFGNIPFFVSAIGGGVLAAVLLACINTMLMAAREQRREVGVLKALGFSDARVGSVLLMQSLFLTLVGGGMGMLLSKGIEPSVVSATSSFMPGFLIERETYLMAFIITVLAGVLAGLLPAWSTRKLTVVAALGARD
;
A
#
# COMPACT_ATOMS: atom_id res chain seq x y z
N MET A 1 45.69 -16.32 -15.12
CA MET A 1 44.28 -16.33 -15.51
C MET A 1 43.45 -15.81 -14.36
N SER A 2 42.63 -14.78 -14.55
CA SER A 2 41.82 -14.25 -13.47
C SER A 2 40.75 -15.28 -13.08
N LEU A 3 40.67 -15.62 -11.79
CA LEU A 3 39.66 -16.56 -11.22
C LEU A 3 38.22 -16.14 -11.59
N LEU A 4 38.01 -14.86 -11.88
CA LEU A 4 36.74 -14.28 -12.35
C LEU A 4 36.25 -14.90 -13.68
N ARG A 5 37.14 -15.36 -14.58
CA ARG A 5 36.74 -15.99 -15.87
C ARG A 5 36.27 -17.43 -15.71
N LEU A 6 36.55 -18.07 -14.57
CA LEU A 6 36.11 -19.44 -14.30
C LEU A 6 34.64 -19.50 -13.89
N VAL A 7 34.15 -18.49 -13.18
CA VAL A 7 32.79 -18.45 -12.65
C VAL A 7 31.72 -18.62 -13.74
N PRO A 8 31.66 -17.80 -14.82
CA PRO A 8 30.64 -17.97 -15.84
C PRO A 8 30.74 -19.29 -16.60
N ARG A 9 31.97 -19.81 -16.81
CA ARG A 9 32.15 -21.10 -17.50
C ARG A 9 31.63 -22.27 -16.69
N GLN A 10 31.79 -22.27 -15.37
CA GLN A 10 31.27 -23.31 -14.49
C GLN A 10 29.74 -23.29 -14.39
N LEU A 11 29.14 -22.09 -14.36
CA LEU A 11 27.68 -21.94 -14.34
C LEU A 11 27.02 -22.41 -15.63
N LEU A 12 27.70 -22.23 -16.79
CA LEU A 12 27.20 -22.65 -18.09
C LEU A 12 27.31 -24.19 -18.33
N ARG A 13 27.99 -24.93 -17.48
CA ARG A 13 28.04 -26.40 -17.57
C ARG A 13 26.71 -27.07 -17.19
N HIS A 14 25.95 -26.46 -16.29
CA HIS A 14 24.64 -26.92 -15.85
C HIS A 14 23.57 -25.84 -16.05
N PRO A 15 23.22 -25.50 -17.32
CA PRO A 15 22.42 -24.31 -17.64
C PRO A 15 21.01 -24.36 -17.03
N LEU A 16 20.38 -25.55 -16.99
CA LEU A 16 19.04 -25.69 -16.42
C LEU A 16 19.04 -25.37 -14.92
N ARG A 17 20.00 -25.88 -14.16
CA ARG A 17 20.12 -25.58 -12.71
C ARG A 17 20.37 -24.10 -12.48
N THR A 18 21.30 -23.52 -13.23
CA THR A 18 21.62 -22.07 -13.13
C THR A 18 20.41 -21.21 -13.42
N LEU A 19 19.66 -21.54 -14.49
CA LEU A 19 18.43 -20.83 -14.87
C LEU A 19 17.35 -20.93 -13.78
N LEU A 20 17.11 -22.14 -13.25
CA LEU A 20 16.13 -22.35 -12.19
C LEU A 20 16.51 -21.63 -10.90
N THR A 21 17.80 -21.60 -10.54
CA THR A 21 18.26 -20.88 -9.35
C THR A 21 18.14 -19.38 -9.53
N ILE A 22 18.53 -18.84 -10.68
CA ILE A 22 18.35 -17.41 -11.00
C ILE A 22 16.86 -17.07 -11.01
N GLY A 23 16.02 -17.90 -11.66
CA GLY A 23 14.59 -17.70 -11.73
C GLY A 23 13.92 -17.67 -10.34
N SER A 24 14.26 -18.62 -9.48
CA SER A 24 13.72 -18.64 -8.11
C SER A 24 14.13 -17.42 -7.28
N LEU A 25 15.40 -16.98 -7.40
CA LEU A 25 15.88 -15.77 -6.75
C LEU A 25 15.21 -14.51 -7.32
N THR A 26 15.00 -14.46 -8.64
CA THR A 26 14.27 -13.36 -9.30
C THR A 26 12.88 -13.22 -8.74
N VAL A 27 12.13 -14.32 -8.68
CA VAL A 27 10.75 -14.33 -8.13
C VAL A 27 10.75 -13.95 -6.66
N ALA A 28 11.68 -14.46 -5.85
CA ALA A 28 11.73 -14.14 -4.43
C ALA A 28 12.02 -12.67 -4.14
N ILE A 29 12.99 -12.06 -4.83
CA ILE A 29 13.32 -10.64 -4.66
C ILE A 29 12.23 -9.75 -5.27
N PHE A 30 11.64 -10.15 -6.38
CA PHE A 30 10.46 -9.50 -6.94
C PHE A 30 9.31 -9.44 -5.92
N LEU A 31 8.92 -10.59 -5.37
CA LEU A 31 7.87 -10.68 -4.35
C LEU A 31 8.22 -9.86 -3.09
N LEU A 32 9.48 -9.90 -2.65
CA LEU A 32 9.93 -9.08 -1.53
C LEU A 32 9.71 -7.59 -1.80
N CYS A 33 10.09 -7.10 -2.99
CA CYS A 33 9.90 -5.69 -3.36
C CYS A 33 8.42 -5.31 -3.37
N ILE A 34 7.55 -6.13 -3.98
CA ILE A 34 6.11 -5.85 -4.05
C ILE A 34 5.48 -5.89 -2.65
N LEU A 35 5.74 -6.96 -1.88
CA LEU A 35 5.15 -7.11 -0.54
C LEU A 35 5.62 -6.03 0.44
N ARG A 36 6.90 -5.67 0.38
CA ARG A 36 7.43 -4.57 1.21
C ARG A 36 6.80 -3.24 0.82
N SER A 37 6.67 -2.97 -0.48
CA SER A 37 6.04 -1.73 -0.96
C SER A 37 4.56 -1.64 -0.60
N LEU A 38 3.85 -2.77 -0.56
CA LEU A 38 2.49 -2.83 -0.04
C LEU A 38 2.43 -2.33 1.41
N VAL A 39 3.32 -2.85 2.28
CA VAL A 39 3.38 -2.45 3.69
C VAL A 39 3.76 -0.97 3.81
N THR A 40 4.81 -0.51 3.10
CA THR A 40 5.24 0.89 3.19
C THR A 40 4.20 1.87 2.65
N THR A 41 3.41 1.49 1.65
CA THR A 41 2.31 2.32 1.16
C THR A 41 1.20 2.44 2.21
N LEU A 42 0.83 1.34 2.89
CA LEU A 42 -0.14 1.38 4.00
C LEU A 42 0.35 2.27 5.15
N ASP A 43 1.62 2.13 5.55
CA ASP A 43 2.21 2.95 6.62
C ASP A 43 2.31 4.44 6.21
N ALA A 44 2.62 4.72 4.93
CA ALA A 44 2.74 6.08 4.42
C ALA A 44 1.39 6.82 4.39
N THR A 45 0.28 6.10 4.16
CA THR A 45 -1.07 6.70 4.21
C THR A 45 -1.35 7.26 5.60
N ALA A 46 -0.99 6.53 6.65
CA ALA A 46 -1.17 6.98 8.03
C ALA A 46 -0.26 8.15 8.42
N THR A 47 0.96 8.25 7.85
CA THR A 47 1.93 9.28 8.21
C THR A 47 1.78 10.61 7.46
N THR A 48 1.06 10.62 6.32
CA THR A 48 0.86 11.82 5.49
C THR A 48 -0.35 12.63 5.92
N ALA A 49 -1.23 12.04 6.74
CA ALA A 49 -2.39 12.71 7.30
C ALA A 49 -1.98 13.90 8.19
N ARG A 50 -2.73 15.00 8.10
CA ARG A 50 -2.44 16.22 8.84
C ARG A 50 -2.90 16.09 10.30
N ASN A 51 -2.09 16.56 11.22
CA ASN A 51 -2.43 16.53 12.65
C ASN A 51 -3.42 17.63 13.07
N ASP A 52 -3.67 18.64 12.21
CA ASP A 52 -4.65 19.71 12.45
C ASP A 52 -6.09 19.32 12.10
N ARG A 53 -6.28 18.11 11.53
CA ARG A 53 -7.61 17.53 11.24
C ARG A 53 -7.90 16.38 12.18
N LEU A 54 -9.02 16.47 12.87
CA LEU A 54 -9.53 15.44 13.75
C LEU A 54 -10.72 14.74 13.09
N TRP A 55 -10.80 13.44 13.31
CA TRP A 55 -11.89 12.59 12.87
C TRP A 55 -12.76 12.23 14.06
N VAL A 56 -14.02 12.62 14.02
CA VAL A 56 -15.01 12.35 15.08
C VAL A 56 -16.01 11.33 14.56
N GLN A 57 -16.13 10.21 15.26
CA GLN A 57 -17.03 9.11 14.92
C GLN A 57 -17.74 8.59 16.17
N SER A 58 -18.74 7.73 16.00
CA SER A 58 -19.35 7.04 17.12
C SER A 58 -18.33 6.13 17.81
N ALA A 59 -18.28 6.16 19.15
CA ALA A 59 -17.42 5.27 19.95
C ALA A 59 -17.81 3.79 19.85
N VAL A 60 -19.01 3.48 19.32
CA VAL A 60 -19.52 2.11 19.19
C VAL A 60 -19.06 1.48 17.88
N SER A 61 -19.26 2.17 16.78
CA SER A 61 -18.89 1.68 15.44
C SER A 61 -18.90 2.82 14.43
N LEU A 62 -18.03 2.71 13.41
CA LEU A 62 -17.98 3.63 12.28
C LEU A 62 -19.30 3.72 11.49
N PHE A 63 -20.18 2.72 11.60
CA PHE A 63 -21.46 2.68 10.88
C PHE A 63 -22.66 3.13 11.71
N VAL A 64 -22.45 3.58 12.94
CA VAL A 64 -23.52 4.10 13.80
C VAL A 64 -23.63 5.62 13.61
N GLY A 65 -24.78 6.06 13.10
CA GLY A 65 -25.06 7.50 12.90
C GLY A 65 -25.17 8.24 14.24
N MET A 66 -24.59 9.42 14.29
CA MET A 66 -24.71 10.36 15.40
C MET A 66 -25.82 11.36 15.09
N PRO A 67 -26.47 11.94 16.11
CA PRO A 67 -27.51 12.96 15.90
C PRO A 67 -27.04 14.12 15.01
N ALA A 68 -27.90 14.57 14.10
CA ALA A 68 -27.59 15.61 13.12
C ALA A 68 -27.15 16.97 13.72
N TRP A 69 -27.44 17.22 15.01
CA TRP A 69 -27.06 18.44 15.72
C TRP A 69 -25.65 18.40 16.34
N TYR A 70 -24.95 17.26 16.33
CA TYR A 70 -23.60 17.14 16.89
C TYR A 70 -22.59 18.10 16.25
N PRO A 71 -22.55 18.29 14.92
CA PRO A 71 -21.61 19.22 14.28
C PRO A 71 -21.73 20.67 14.84
N ASP A 72 -22.97 21.12 15.12
CA ASP A 72 -23.20 22.46 15.61
C ASP A 72 -22.71 22.67 17.06
N ARG A 73 -22.73 21.60 17.85
CA ARG A 73 -22.21 21.64 19.23
C ARG A 73 -20.69 21.57 19.24
N ILE A 74 -20.10 20.74 18.39
CA ILE A 74 -18.64 20.64 18.24
C ILE A 74 -18.06 21.97 17.74
N ALA A 75 -18.75 22.65 16.83
CA ALA A 75 -18.32 23.96 16.32
C ALA A 75 -18.23 25.05 17.41
N GLN A 76 -18.86 24.85 18.59
CA GLN A 76 -18.81 25.75 19.72
C GLN A 76 -17.66 25.44 20.70
N VAL A 77 -16.93 24.35 20.51
CA VAL A 77 -15.78 23.97 21.36
C VAL A 77 -14.60 24.90 21.10
N ASP A 78 -13.99 25.42 22.16
CA ASP A 78 -12.80 26.27 22.03
C ASP A 78 -11.68 25.54 21.30
N GLY A 79 -11.03 26.22 20.36
CA GLY A 79 -9.99 25.66 19.54
C GLY A 79 -10.47 25.03 18.23
N VAL A 80 -11.78 24.82 18.06
CA VAL A 80 -12.36 24.37 16.79
C VAL A 80 -12.42 25.55 15.81
N GLN A 81 -11.91 25.36 14.60
CA GLN A 81 -11.98 26.30 13.49
C GLN A 81 -13.20 26.04 12.62
N SER A 82 -13.44 24.81 12.22
CA SER A 82 -14.59 24.40 11.41
C SER A 82 -14.89 22.91 11.59
N VAL A 83 -16.14 22.52 11.31
CA VAL A 83 -16.61 21.13 11.39
C VAL A 83 -17.33 20.80 10.09
N ALA A 84 -16.89 19.76 9.37
CA ALA A 84 -17.54 19.27 8.16
C ALA A 84 -18.18 17.91 8.42
N ARG A 85 -19.42 17.72 7.93
CA ARG A 85 -20.11 16.43 7.91
C ARG A 85 -19.49 15.54 6.85
N TRP A 86 -19.44 14.25 7.15
CA TRP A 86 -18.86 13.25 6.27
C TRP A 86 -19.69 11.96 6.35
N GLN A 87 -20.47 11.70 5.32
CA GLN A 87 -21.37 10.55 5.27
C GLN A 87 -20.97 9.61 4.15
N TRP A 88 -20.60 8.40 4.50
CA TRP A 88 -20.41 7.34 3.54
C TRP A 88 -21.73 6.98 2.87
N PHE A 89 -21.76 6.97 1.54
CA PHE A 89 -22.98 6.70 0.78
C PHE A 89 -23.12 5.22 0.40
N GLY A 90 -22.03 4.56 0.03
CA GLY A 90 -22.01 3.13 -0.25
C GLY A 90 -22.85 2.73 -1.46
N GLY A 91 -22.72 3.47 -2.55
CA GLY A 91 -23.38 3.19 -3.83
C GLY A 91 -22.43 2.51 -4.85
N TYR A 92 -22.95 2.30 -6.04
CA TYR A 92 -22.20 1.75 -7.19
C TYR A 92 -22.71 2.33 -8.50
N TYR A 93 -21.91 2.23 -9.55
CA TYR A 93 -22.30 2.64 -10.91
C TYR A 93 -22.64 1.44 -11.76
N GLN A 94 -23.90 1.34 -12.22
CA GLN A 94 -24.48 0.28 -13.09
C GLN A 94 -24.40 -1.14 -12.48
N ASP A 95 -23.23 -1.61 -12.11
CA ASP A 95 -22.99 -2.95 -11.57
C ASP A 95 -22.33 -2.86 -10.20
N PRO A 96 -22.69 -3.68 -9.19
CA PRO A 96 -22.08 -3.67 -7.86
C PRO A 96 -20.55 -3.84 -7.85
N SER A 97 -19.96 -4.42 -8.90
CA SER A 97 -18.52 -4.51 -9.07
C SER A 97 -17.84 -3.18 -9.36
N ASN A 98 -18.57 -2.18 -9.88
CA ASN A 98 -18.11 -0.82 -10.12
C ASN A 98 -18.30 0.03 -8.86
N PHE A 99 -17.70 -0.44 -7.78
CA PHE A 99 -17.72 0.22 -6.48
C PHE A 99 -16.53 1.19 -6.36
N PHE A 100 -16.79 2.38 -5.84
CA PHE A 100 -15.79 3.38 -5.47
C PHE A 100 -16.31 4.20 -4.28
N ALA A 101 -15.44 4.97 -3.64
CA ALA A 101 -15.81 5.75 -2.48
C ALA A 101 -16.74 6.92 -2.86
N GLN A 102 -17.88 7.06 -2.16
CA GLN A 102 -18.77 8.19 -2.31
C GLN A 102 -19.12 8.77 -0.93
N PHE A 103 -19.00 10.09 -0.81
CA PHE A 103 -19.31 10.79 0.43
C PHE A 103 -20.27 11.96 0.20
N ALA A 104 -21.33 12.02 1.00
CA ALA A 104 -22.10 13.24 1.15
C ALA A 104 -21.40 14.14 2.17
N VAL A 105 -21.09 15.38 1.76
CA VAL A 105 -20.24 16.29 2.54
C VAL A 105 -20.80 17.71 2.57
N ASP A 106 -20.29 18.56 3.47
CA ASP A 106 -20.47 20.00 3.43
C ASP A 106 -19.46 20.61 2.41
N PRO A 107 -19.87 20.99 1.18
CA PRO A 107 -18.95 21.24 0.08
C PRO A 107 -17.92 22.34 0.36
N GLN A 108 -18.37 23.51 0.84
CA GLN A 108 -17.48 24.62 1.14
C GLN A 108 -16.43 24.23 2.19
N LYS A 109 -16.87 23.56 3.25
CA LYS A 109 -15.98 23.17 4.35
C LYS A 109 -14.95 22.14 3.90
N VAL A 110 -15.33 21.17 3.04
CA VAL A 110 -14.40 20.17 2.52
C VAL A 110 -13.36 20.80 1.60
N VAL A 111 -13.75 21.70 0.70
CA VAL A 111 -12.80 22.41 -0.16
C VAL A 111 -11.82 23.23 0.67
N ASP A 112 -12.30 23.91 1.73
CA ASP A 112 -11.45 24.72 2.62
C ASP A 112 -10.52 23.87 3.50
N MET A 113 -10.97 22.68 3.94
CA MET A 113 -10.20 21.79 4.82
C MET A 113 -9.17 20.94 4.08
N TYR A 114 -9.42 20.61 2.81
CA TYR A 114 -8.60 19.69 2.01
C TYR A 114 -7.96 20.41 0.81
N PRO A 115 -6.90 21.22 1.02
CA PRO A 115 -6.14 21.84 -0.07
C PRO A 115 -5.47 20.82 -0.99
N GLU A 116 -5.45 19.55 -0.59
CA GLU A 116 -4.99 18.41 -1.38
C GLU A 116 -5.96 18.07 -2.53
N LEU A 117 -7.21 18.56 -2.49
CA LEU A 117 -8.18 18.45 -3.58
C LEU A 117 -7.89 19.54 -4.63
N VAL A 118 -6.96 19.29 -5.54
CA VAL A 118 -6.60 20.24 -6.60
C VAL A 118 -7.58 20.10 -7.76
N VAL A 119 -8.51 21.03 -7.92
CA VAL A 119 -9.45 21.02 -9.06
C VAL A 119 -8.71 21.34 -10.34
N VAL A 120 -8.79 20.44 -11.32
CA VAL A 120 -8.09 20.53 -12.61
C VAL A 120 -9.05 20.76 -13.78
N GLU A 121 -10.31 20.38 -13.65
CA GLU A 121 -11.37 20.66 -14.63
C GLU A 121 -12.64 21.08 -13.90
N GLY A 122 -13.41 22.01 -14.48
CA GLY A 122 -14.57 22.59 -13.84
C GLY A 122 -14.18 23.66 -12.80
N SER A 123 -14.96 23.77 -11.71
CA SER A 123 -14.72 24.78 -10.68
C SER A 123 -15.17 24.27 -9.31
N ALA A 124 -14.36 24.53 -8.28
CA ALA A 124 -14.76 24.29 -6.89
C ALA A 124 -15.98 25.12 -6.50
N ASP A 125 -16.06 26.37 -7.00
CA ASP A 125 -17.21 27.26 -6.76
C ASP A 125 -18.48 26.70 -7.39
N ALA A 126 -18.39 26.08 -8.59
CA ALA A 126 -19.54 25.42 -9.22
C ALA A 126 -20.02 24.22 -8.39
N PHE A 127 -19.09 23.44 -7.85
CA PHE A 127 -19.41 22.35 -6.90
C PHE A 127 -20.08 22.90 -5.64
N VAL A 128 -19.57 23.97 -5.05
CA VAL A 128 -20.13 24.56 -3.82
C VAL A 128 -21.51 25.18 -4.05
N ALA A 129 -21.71 25.88 -5.18
CA ALA A 129 -22.96 26.57 -5.49
C ALA A 129 -24.07 25.62 -6.02
N GLY A 130 -23.70 24.56 -6.69
CA GLY A 130 -24.63 23.58 -7.24
C GLY A 130 -25.25 22.74 -6.12
N ARG A 131 -26.45 22.20 -6.35
CA ARG A 131 -27.16 21.35 -5.38
C ARG A 131 -27.11 19.87 -5.73
N ASN A 132 -27.39 19.54 -6.96
CA ASN A 132 -27.42 18.16 -7.49
C ASN A 132 -26.12 17.85 -8.23
N CYS A 133 -25.00 18.30 -7.69
CA CYS A 133 -23.71 18.13 -8.34
C CYS A 133 -22.73 17.37 -7.46
N CYS A 134 -21.69 16.87 -8.11
CA CYS A 134 -20.59 16.17 -7.47
C CYS A 134 -19.24 16.69 -7.97
N MET A 135 -18.22 16.44 -7.15
CA MET A 135 -16.83 16.58 -7.50
C MET A 135 -16.22 15.17 -7.50
N ILE A 136 -15.56 14.78 -8.58
CA ILE A 136 -14.99 13.44 -8.76
C ILE A 136 -13.49 13.49 -8.92
N GLY A 137 -12.82 12.43 -8.47
CA GLY A 137 -11.39 12.27 -8.72
C GLY A 137 -11.09 11.90 -10.18
N ARG A 138 -9.89 12.26 -10.65
CA ARG A 138 -9.41 11.96 -12.01
C ARG A 138 -9.47 10.48 -12.34
N GLY A 139 -9.22 9.59 -11.36
CA GLY A 139 -9.32 8.15 -11.54
C GLY A 139 -10.71 7.71 -11.96
N ILE A 140 -11.77 8.21 -11.30
CA ILE A 140 -13.18 7.92 -11.65
C ILE A 140 -13.50 8.48 -13.03
N ALA A 141 -13.09 9.72 -13.32
CA ALA A 141 -13.32 10.36 -14.60
C ALA A 141 -12.74 9.54 -15.76
N ASN A 142 -11.54 8.99 -15.58
CA ASN A 142 -10.87 8.15 -16.58
C ASN A 142 -11.55 6.77 -16.74
N ASP A 143 -11.95 6.13 -15.63
CA ASP A 143 -12.52 4.78 -15.66
C ASP A 143 -13.89 4.74 -16.34
N PHE A 144 -14.73 5.74 -16.07
CA PHE A 144 -16.09 5.79 -16.60
C PHE A 144 -16.26 6.77 -17.78
N GLY A 145 -15.20 7.49 -18.12
CA GLY A 145 -15.20 8.46 -19.22
C GLY A 145 -16.01 9.71 -18.94
N TRP A 146 -16.27 10.03 -17.66
CA TRP A 146 -17.07 11.19 -17.26
C TRP A 146 -16.28 12.49 -17.39
N LYS A 147 -16.99 13.53 -17.82
CA LYS A 147 -16.48 14.90 -17.99
C LYS A 147 -17.33 15.87 -17.20
N VAL A 148 -16.81 17.08 -17.00
CA VAL A 148 -17.59 18.16 -16.41
C VAL A 148 -18.86 18.42 -17.22
N GLY A 149 -20.02 18.47 -16.56
CA GLY A 149 -21.35 18.59 -17.15
C GLY A 149 -22.07 17.26 -17.44
N ASP A 150 -21.38 16.11 -17.33
CA ASP A 150 -22.03 14.81 -17.46
C ASP A 150 -22.82 14.47 -16.20
N ILE A 151 -23.81 13.60 -16.33
CA ILE A 151 -24.58 13.06 -15.19
C ILE A 151 -23.94 11.75 -14.75
N ALA A 152 -23.56 11.67 -13.50
CA ALA A 152 -23.11 10.45 -12.82
C ALA A 152 -24.31 9.78 -12.11
N PRO A 153 -24.90 8.70 -12.66
CA PRO A 153 -26.01 8.01 -12.03
C PRO A 153 -25.47 6.97 -11.04
N ILE A 154 -25.62 7.23 -9.74
CA ILE A 154 -25.14 6.35 -8.67
C ILE A 154 -26.32 5.63 -8.02
N THR A 155 -26.32 4.31 -8.02
CA THR A 155 -27.32 3.51 -7.31
C THR A 155 -26.89 3.33 -5.87
N GLY A 156 -27.71 3.79 -4.94
CA GLY A 156 -27.42 3.69 -3.49
C GLY A 156 -27.71 2.29 -2.95
N ALA A 157 -26.68 1.56 -2.51
CA ALA A 157 -26.87 0.25 -1.90
C ALA A 157 -27.26 0.38 -0.41
N LEU A 158 -26.62 1.30 0.33
CA LEU A 158 -26.95 1.58 1.74
C LEU A 158 -28.11 2.58 1.85
N PHE A 159 -28.19 3.54 0.94
CA PHE A 159 -29.20 4.58 0.92
C PHE A 159 -29.91 4.58 -0.44
N PRO A 160 -30.88 3.66 -0.65
CA PRO A 160 -31.64 3.60 -1.88
C PRO A 160 -32.46 4.87 -2.07
N HIS A 161 -32.72 5.24 -3.33
CA HIS A 161 -33.52 6.41 -3.63
C HIS A 161 -34.96 6.18 -3.14
N PRO A 162 -35.64 7.17 -2.49
CA PRO A 162 -37.00 7.00 -1.96
C PRO A 162 -38.05 6.63 -3.00
N ASP A 163 -37.86 7.08 -4.24
CA ASP A 163 -38.79 6.78 -5.35
C ASP A 163 -38.64 5.37 -5.94
N GLY A 164 -37.68 4.58 -5.47
CA GLY A 164 -37.42 3.21 -5.89
C GLY A 164 -35.97 2.81 -5.70
N ALA A 165 -35.74 1.58 -5.23
CA ALA A 165 -34.40 1.08 -4.93
C ALA A 165 -33.47 1.01 -6.15
N ASP A 166 -34.06 0.83 -7.35
CA ASP A 166 -33.31 0.78 -8.61
C ASP A 166 -33.10 2.17 -9.25
N LYS A 167 -33.70 3.22 -8.66
CA LYS A 167 -33.52 4.58 -9.15
C LYS A 167 -32.16 5.11 -8.72
N ALA A 168 -31.39 5.54 -9.69
CA ALA A 168 -30.09 6.14 -9.45
C ALA A 168 -30.24 7.59 -8.91
N TRP A 169 -29.26 7.99 -8.11
CA TRP A 169 -29.03 9.39 -7.75
C TRP A 169 -28.30 10.05 -8.91
N GLU A 170 -28.93 11.02 -9.55
CA GLU A 170 -28.37 11.73 -10.70
C GLU A 170 -27.58 12.93 -10.23
N LEU A 171 -26.25 12.86 -10.31
CA LEU A 171 -25.33 13.88 -9.86
C LEU A 171 -24.59 14.47 -11.06
N GLU A 172 -24.71 15.77 -11.30
CA GLU A 172 -23.94 16.46 -12.34
C GLU A 172 -22.49 16.64 -11.91
N VAL A 173 -21.53 16.27 -12.76
CA VAL A 173 -20.10 16.47 -12.50
C VAL A 173 -19.75 17.94 -12.64
N ALA A 174 -19.61 18.66 -11.53
CA ALA A 174 -19.26 20.09 -11.50
C ALA A 174 -17.75 20.33 -11.54
N ALA A 175 -16.96 19.41 -11.00
CA ALA A 175 -15.51 19.51 -10.94
C ALA A 175 -14.82 18.14 -10.96
N ILE A 176 -13.61 18.10 -11.53
CA ILE A 176 -12.70 16.96 -11.46
C ILE A 176 -11.44 17.42 -10.73
N TYR A 177 -11.05 16.67 -9.69
CA TYR A 177 -9.85 16.96 -8.93
C TYR A 177 -8.75 15.93 -9.19
N GLU A 178 -7.51 16.35 -9.00
CA GLU A 178 -6.33 15.50 -8.87
C GLU A 178 -5.74 15.63 -7.47
N PRO A 179 -5.10 14.55 -6.95
CA PRO A 179 -4.50 14.61 -5.64
C PRO A 179 -3.29 15.55 -5.62
N GLY A 180 -3.33 16.58 -4.80
CA GLY A 180 -2.20 17.49 -4.56
C GLY A 180 -1.12 16.87 -3.65
N ALA A 181 -1.43 15.76 -2.98
CA ALA A 181 -0.51 14.97 -2.17
C ALA A 181 -0.48 13.51 -2.66
N ARG A 182 0.68 12.88 -2.60
CA ARG A 182 0.94 11.56 -3.20
C ARG A 182 0.03 10.43 -2.71
N ASN A 183 -0.39 10.49 -1.46
CA ASN A 183 -1.20 9.45 -0.82
C ASN A 183 -2.67 9.86 -0.69
N PHE A 184 -3.08 10.90 -1.38
CA PHE A 184 -4.47 11.32 -1.44
C PHE A 184 -5.18 10.54 -2.56
N ASP A 185 -6.43 10.14 -2.30
CA ASP A 185 -7.21 9.33 -3.23
C ASP A 185 -7.74 10.15 -4.42
N ASP A 186 -7.65 9.61 -5.63
CA ASP A 186 -8.22 10.15 -6.86
C ASP A 186 -9.49 9.42 -7.34
N ARG A 187 -10.05 8.55 -6.48
CA ARG A 187 -11.20 7.68 -6.79
C ARG A 187 -12.35 7.87 -5.82
N THR A 188 -12.48 9.05 -5.26
CA THR A 188 -13.61 9.45 -4.41
C THR A 188 -14.52 10.40 -5.15
N LEU A 189 -15.83 10.24 -4.96
CA LEU A 189 -16.89 11.14 -5.38
C LEU A 189 -17.43 11.87 -4.14
N PHE A 190 -17.43 13.19 -4.20
CA PHE A 190 -18.04 14.05 -3.17
C PHE A 190 -19.32 14.68 -3.72
N PHE A 191 -20.40 14.64 -2.95
CA PHE A 191 -21.64 15.31 -3.29
C PHE A 191 -22.24 16.01 -2.07
N HIS A 192 -23.30 16.76 -2.27
CA HIS A 192 -23.84 17.64 -1.23
C HIS A 192 -24.56 16.90 -0.12
N TRP A 193 -24.19 17.16 1.14
CA TRP A 193 -24.91 16.72 2.32
C TRP A 193 -26.39 17.12 2.29
N LYS A 194 -26.69 18.36 1.88
CA LYS A 194 -28.08 18.86 1.81
C LYS A 194 -28.94 18.03 0.85
N LEU A 195 -28.40 17.64 -0.31
CA LEU A 195 -29.10 16.76 -1.24
C LEU A 195 -29.41 15.42 -0.58
N PHE A 196 -28.42 14.84 0.09
CA PHE A 196 -28.54 13.57 0.80
C PHE A 196 -29.62 13.63 1.88
N GLU A 197 -29.55 14.63 2.76
CA GLU A 197 -30.47 14.84 3.85
C GLU A 197 -31.92 15.08 3.34
N GLU A 198 -32.12 16.02 2.42
CA GLU A 198 -33.45 16.36 1.91
C GLU A 198 -34.10 15.25 1.09
N THR A 199 -33.29 14.41 0.43
CA THR A 199 -33.82 13.27 -0.35
C THR A 199 -34.28 12.13 0.56
N LEU A 200 -33.57 11.89 1.68
CA LEU A 200 -33.84 10.75 2.57
C LEU A 200 -34.71 11.10 3.77
N THR A 201 -34.88 12.37 4.10
CA THR A 201 -35.60 12.74 5.33
C THR A 201 -37.11 12.71 5.13
N THR A 202 -37.76 11.71 5.71
CA THR A 202 -39.05 11.94 6.32
C THR A 202 -38.80 12.69 7.64
N PRO A 203 -39.71 13.58 8.12
CA PRO A 203 -39.47 14.42 9.31
C PRO A 203 -39.04 13.65 10.59
N GLU A 204 -39.19 12.33 10.60
CA GLU A 204 -38.94 11.46 11.73
C GLU A 204 -37.63 10.65 11.64
N ASP A 205 -37.01 10.53 10.45
CA ASP A 205 -35.88 9.64 10.17
C ASP A 205 -34.71 10.40 9.52
N SER A 206 -34.09 11.33 10.24
CA SER A 206 -32.77 11.84 9.78
C SER A 206 -31.74 10.72 9.87
N PRO A 207 -31.01 10.40 8.76
CA PRO A 207 -30.02 9.33 8.76
C PRO A 207 -28.86 9.55 9.76
N GLY A 208 -28.83 10.72 10.42
CA GLY A 208 -27.73 11.12 11.29
C GLY A 208 -26.44 11.37 10.52
N VAL A 209 -25.36 11.62 11.23
CA VAL A 209 -24.01 11.84 10.67
C VAL A 209 -23.10 10.71 11.13
N VAL A 210 -22.49 9.98 10.18
CA VAL A 210 -21.61 8.86 10.52
C VAL A 210 -20.24 9.32 11.01
N ALA A 211 -19.70 10.36 10.39
CA ALA A 211 -18.43 10.94 10.78
C ALA A 211 -18.41 12.47 10.59
N MET A 212 -17.55 13.12 11.31
CA MET A 212 -17.28 14.56 11.17
C MET A 212 -15.78 14.77 11.12
N VAL A 213 -15.36 15.70 10.27
CA VAL A 213 -13.97 16.17 10.25
C VAL A 213 -13.94 17.55 10.91
N VAL A 214 -13.08 17.67 11.90
CA VAL A 214 -12.91 18.91 12.68
C VAL A 214 -11.53 19.48 12.37
N ARG A 215 -11.48 20.71 11.90
CA ARG A 215 -10.25 21.47 11.78
C ARG A 215 -9.98 22.24 13.06
N VAL A 216 -8.79 22.05 13.61
CA VAL A 216 -8.31 22.73 14.80
C VAL A 216 -7.62 24.03 14.40
N LYS A 217 -7.70 25.07 15.22
CA LYS A 217 -6.93 26.31 15.04
C LYS A 217 -5.44 26.04 15.21
N ASP A 218 -4.60 26.74 14.44
CA ASP A 218 -3.16 26.52 14.39
C ASP A 218 -2.42 26.72 15.73
N ASP A 219 -3.02 27.50 16.66
CA ASP A 219 -2.47 27.85 17.98
C ASP A 219 -2.93 26.94 19.12
N VAL A 220 -3.73 25.92 18.83
CA VAL A 220 -4.31 25.01 19.82
C VAL A 220 -3.76 23.58 19.63
N ASP A 221 -3.43 22.94 20.74
CA ASP A 221 -3.03 21.52 20.72
C ASP A 221 -4.26 20.66 20.37
N PRO A 222 -4.19 19.85 19.30
CA PRO A 222 -5.27 18.97 18.90
C PRO A 222 -5.75 18.02 20.00
N SER A 223 -4.87 17.57 20.89
CA SER A 223 -5.21 16.66 21.99
C SER A 223 -6.20 17.29 23.00
N VAL A 224 -6.12 18.59 23.20
CA VAL A 224 -7.04 19.34 24.07
C VAL A 224 -8.43 19.36 23.46
N VAL A 225 -8.51 19.64 22.15
CA VAL A 225 -9.79 19.65 21.42
C VAL A 225 -10.41 18.25 21.39
N MET A 226 -9.60 17.21 21.18
CA MET A 226 -10.05 15.80 21.21
C MET A 226 -10.73 15.47 22.53
N GLY A 227 -10.06 15.77 23.66
CA GLY A 227 -10.62 15.54 24.99
C GLY A 227 -11.90 16.34 25.23
N ALA A 228 -11.93 17.63 24.86
CA ALA A 228 -13.10 18.47 25.02
C ALA A 228 -14.31 18.00 24.19
N VAL A 229 -14.10 17.48 22.98
CA VAL A 229 -15.16 16.91 22.13
C VAL A 229 -15.68 15.60 22.73
N ASP A 230 -14.81 14.72 23.17
CA ASP A 230 -15.21 13.43 23.77
C ASP A 230 -15.99 13.64 25.08
N ASP A 231 -15.53 14.56 25.94
CA ASP A 231 -16.21 14.93 27.20
C ASP A 231 -17.58 15.54 26.95
N LEU A 232 -17.75 16.34 25.90
CA LEU A 232 -19.03 16.99 25.55
C LEU A 232 -20.16 15.98 25.32
N PHE A 233 -19.84 14.78 24.86
CA PHE A 233 -20.82 13.73 24.55
C PHE A 233 -20.70 12.49 25.44
N MET A 234 -19.98 12.59 26.57
CA MET A 234 -19.78 11.46 27.50
C MET A 234 -21.13 10.93 28.03
N ASP A 235 -22.06 11.84 28.35
CA ASP A 235 -23.41 11.52 28.84
C ASP A 235 -24.49 11.76 27.76
N GLY A 236 -24.10 11.92 26.50
CA GLY A 236 -25.00 12.14 25.38
C GLY A 236 -25.68 10.85 24.91
N PRO A 237 -26.67 10.97 24.01
CA PRO A 237 -27.38 9.81 23.44
C PRO A 237 -26.45 8.88 22.66
N GLN A 238 -25.35 9.41 22.11
CA GLN A 238 -24.31 8.65 21.42
C GLN A 238 -22.94 9.18 21.84
N ARG A 239 -22.10 8.34 22.44
CA ARG A 239 -20.72 8.69 22.72
C ARG A 239 -19.91 8.79 21.43
N VAL A 240 -18.99 9.71 21.39
CA VAL A 240 -18.07 9.89 20.27
C VAL A 240 -16.66 9.43 20.64
N GLN A 241 -15.89 9.17 19.62
CA GLN A 241 -14.46 8.96 19.71
C GLN A 241 -13.79 9.90 18.72
N THR A 242 -12.94 10.76 19.26
CA THR A 242 -12.18 11.73 18.47
C THR A 242 -10.73 11.23 18.33
N THR A 243 -10.25 11.15 17.11
CA THR A 243 -8.89 10.72 16.79
C THR A 243 -8.28 11.69 15.80
N THR A 244 -6.96 11.67 15.65
CA THR A 244 -6.33 12.37 14.53
C THR A 244 -6.66 11.65 13.22
N GLU A 245 -6.57 12.34 12.08
CA GLU A 245 -6.80 11.71 10.76
C GLU A 245 -5.84 10.55 10.52
N SER A 246 -4.59 10.64 10.98
CA SER A 246 -3.60 9.56 10.89
C SER A 246 -3.96 8.34 11.75
N GLU A 247 -4.45 8.55 12.97
CA GLU A 247 -4.90 7.46 13.84
C GLU A 247 -6.15 6.79 13.27
N PHE A 248 -7.10 7.57 12.73
CA PHE A 248 -8.27 7.02 12.06
C PHE A 248 -7.88 6.12 10.88
N GLN A 249 -6.97 6.58 10.03
CA GLN A 249 -6.48 5.78 8.91
C GLN A 249 -5.75 4.51 9.38
N ALA A 250 -4.94 4.61 10.42
CA ALA A 250 -4.27 3.45 11.02
C ALA A 250 -5.29 2.45 11.62
N GLN A 251 -6.34 2.94 12.29
CA GLN A 251 -7.43 2.11 12.79
C GLN A 251 -8.19 1.42 11.64
N PHE A 252 -8.51 2.15 10.58
CA PHE A 252 -9.17 1.60 9.40
C PHE A 252 -8.36 0.46 8.77
N VAL A 253 -7.06 0.65 8.58
CA VAL A 253 -6.15 -0.40 8.10
C VAL A 253 -6.13 -1.59 9.06
N SER A 254 -6.13 -1.35 10.38
CA SER A 254 -6.09 -2.40 11.39
C SER A 254 -7.36 -3.27 11.44
N MET A 255 -8.51 -2.76 10.97
CA MET A 255 -9.76 -3.54 10.84
C MET A 255 -9.60 -4.75 9.89
N PHE A 256 -8.72 -4.66 8.90
CA PHE A 256 -8.37 -5.77 8.01
C PHE A 256 -7.40 -6.78 8.65
N GLY A 257 -7.11 -6.63 9.93
CA GLY A 257 -6.14 -7.45 10.67
C GLY A 257 -4.71 -6.93 10.56
N ASN A 258 -3.77 -7.68 11.11
CA ASN A 258 -2.36 -7.30 11.05
C ASN A 258 -1.72 -7.65 9.70
N ILE A 259 -2.20 -6.97 8.62
CA ILE A 259 -1.71 -7.17 7.25
C ILE A 259 -0.17 -7.03 7.18
N PRO A 260 0.47 -6.00 7.78
CA PRO A 260 1.92 -5.89 7.77
C PRO A 260 2.63 -7.12 8.32
N PHE A 261 2.11 -7.72 9.39
CA PHE A 261 2.67 -8.95 9.96
C PHE A 261 2.55 -10.14 9.00
N PHE A 262 1.34 -10.39 8.46
CA PHE A 262 1.12 -11.51 7.53
C PHE A 262 1.97 -11.37 6.25
N VAL A 263 2.02 -10.18 5.69
CA VAL A 263 2.83 -9.90 4.49
C VAL A 263 4.31 -10.09 4.79
N SER A 264 4.80 -9.61 5.93
CA SER A 264 6.19 -9.79 6.35
C SER A 264 6.52 -11.26 6.64
N ALA A 265 5.61 -12.01 7.25
CA ALA A 265 5.76 -13.44 7.52
C ALA A 265 5.82 -14.27 6.22
N ILE A 266 4.94 -13.97 5.25
CA ILE A 266 4.96 -14.61 3.93
C ILE A 266 6.27 -14.28 3.20
N GLY A 267 6.66 -13.01 3.14
CA GLY A 267 7.91 -12.58 2.53
C GLY A 267 9.14 -13.23 3.15
N GLY A 268 9.18 -13.30 4.49
CA GLY A 268 10.22 -13.99 5.23
C GLY A 268 10.27 -15.49 4.95
N GLY A 269 9.11 -16.15 4.88
CA GLY A 269 8.99 -17.57 4.53
C GLY A 269 9.50 -17.87 3.12
N VAL A 270 9.13 -17.05 2.14
CA VAL A 270 9.63 -17.17 0.75
C VAL A 270 11.13 -16.99 0.69
N LEU A 271 11.69 -15.98 1.35
CA LEU A 271 13.13 -15.75 1.41
C LEU A 271 13.86 -16.93 2.04
N ALA A 272 13.37 -17.47 3.15
CA ALA A 272 13.95 -18.62 3.82
C ALA A 272 13.95 -19.85 2.90
N ALA A 273 12.83 -20.14 2.24
CA ALA A 273 12.70 -21.27 1.31
C ALA A 273 13.70 -21.15 0.15
N VAL A 274 13.81 -19.96 -0.47
CA VAL A 274 14.72 -19.73 -1.59
C VAL A 274 16.18 -19.74 -1.13
N LEU A 275 16.49 -19.22 0.06
CA LEU A 275 17.84 -19.31 0.64
C LEU A 275 18.25 -20.78 0.84
N LEU A 276 17.37 -21.60 1.41
CA LEU A 276 17.63 -23.04 1.59
C LEU A 276 17.83 -23.76 0.24
N ALA A 277 17.00 -23.46 -0.76
CA ALA A 277 17.16 -24.00 -2.11
C ALA A 277 18.49 -23.58 -2.73
N CYS A 278 18.91 -22.32 -2.56
CA CYS A 278 20.17 -21.80 -3.04
C CYS A 278 21.36 -22.49 -2.37
N ILE A 279 21.33 -22.65 -1.04
CA ILE A 279 22.34 -23.38 -0.27
C ILE A 279 22.45 -24.83 -0.77
N ASN A 280 21.33 -25.51 -0.93
CA ASN A 280 21.30 -26.90 -1.43
C ASN A 280 21.91 -26.98 -2.82
N THR A 281 21.55 -26.09 -3.72
CA THR A 281 22.11 -26.01 -5.08
C THR A 281 23.62 -25.79 -5.06
N MET A 282 24.10 -24.90 -4.18
CA MET A 282 25.53 -24.61 -4.05
C MET A 282 26.30 -25.78 -3.43
N LEU A 283 25.71 -26.51 -2.46
CA LEU A 283 26.30 -27.73 -1.90
C LEU A 283 26.43 -28.85 -2.96
N MET A 284 25.44 -29.02 -3.83
CA MET A 284 25.50 -29.93 -4.95
C MET A 284 26.61 -29.54 -5.95
N ALA A 285 26.66 -28.23 -6.31
CA ALA A 285 27.72 -27.72 -7.18
C ALA A 285 29.13 -27.97 -6.58
N ALA A 286 29.30 -27.74 -5.28
CA ALA A 286 30.57 -28.02 -4.60
C ALA A 286 30.94 -29.49 -4.59
N ARG A 287 29.97 -30.43 -4.50
CA ARG A 287 30.21 -31.87 -4.60
C ARG A 287 30.65 -32.26 -6.00
N GLU A 288 30.02 -31.76 -7.04
CA GLU A 288 30.38 -32.01 -8.44
C GLU A 288 31.76 -31.45 -8.81
N GLN A 289 32.11 -30.31 -8.23
CA GLN A 289 33.43 -29.66 -8.46
C GLN A 289 34.56 -30.23 -7.62
N ARG A 290 34.35 -31.28 -6.83
CA ARG A 290 35.40 -31.87 -5.95
C ARG A 290 36.69 -32.17 -6.68
N ARG A 291 36.61 -32.77 -7.87
CA ARG A 291 37.77 -33.11 -8.71
C ARG A 291 38.52 -31.84 -9.16
N GLU A 292 37.82 -30.81 -9.58
CA GLU A 292 38.42 -29.52 -9.97
C GLU A 292 39.08 -28.83 -8.77
N VAL A 293 38.44 -28.88 -7.61
CA VAL A 293 38.99 -28.38 -6.34
C VAL A 293 40.28 -29.14 -5.98
N GLY A 294 40.30 -30.49 -6.16
CA GLY A 294 41.48 -31.32 -5.95
C GLY A 294 42.64 -30.93 -6.87
N VAL A 295 42.38 -30.70 -8.15
CA VAL A 295 43.39 -30.26 -9.13
C VAL A 295 43.92 -28.86 -8.76
N LEU A 296 43.06 -27.90 -8.38
CA LEU A 296 43.50 -26.58 -7.95
C LEU A 296 44.40 -26.64 -6.69
N LYS A 297 44.04 -27.47 -5.70
CA LYS A 297 44.87 -27.70 -4.52
C LYS A 297 46.21 -28.37 -4.86
N ALA A 298 46.23 -29.37 -5.79
CA ALA A 298 47.45 -29.99 -6.26
C ALA A 298 48.39 -29.00 -6.98
N LEU A 299 47.82 -27.97 -7.65
CA LEU A 299 48.56 -26.86 -8.26
C LEU A 299 49.03 -25.80 -7.25
N GLY A 300 48.81 -26.00 -5.96
CA GLY A 300 49.27 -25.11 -4.89
C GLY A 300 48.33 -23.96 -4.53
N PHE A 301 47.07 -23.97 -4.99
CA PHE A 301 46.09 -22.95 -4.55
C PHE A 301 45.70 -23.19 -3.09
N SER A 302 45.70 -22.13 -2.28
CA SER A 302 45.29 -22.21 -0.88
C SER A 302 43.77 -22.45 -0.77
N ASP A 303 43.34 -23.07 0.36
CA ASP A 303 41.95 -23.35 0.66
C ASP A 303 41.07 -22.10 0.62
N ALA A 304 41.61 -20.94 1.04
CA ALA A 304 40.91 -19.66 0.98
C ALA A 304 40.64 -19.21 -0.46
N ARG A 305 41.58 -19.41 -1.38
CA ARG A 305 41.40 -19.05 -2.79
C ARG A 305 40.39 -19.96 -3.49
N VAL A 306 40.40 -21.25 -3.18
CA VAL A 306 39.41 -22.20 -3.72
C VAL A 306 38.00 -21.91 -3.16
N GLY A 307 37.92 -21.67 -1.86
CA GLY A 307 36.65 -21.27 -1.22
C GLY A 307 36.08 -19.94 -1.78
N SER A 308 36.96 -19.00 -2.13
CA SER A 308 36.52 -17.70 -2.72
C SER A 308 35.89 -17.86 -4.11
N VAL A 309 36.25 -18.88 -4.88
CA VAL A 309 35.59 -19.17 -6.18
C VAL A 309 34.12 -19.55 -5.98
N LEU A 310 33.84 -20.43 -5.00
CA LEU A 310 32.47 -20.84 -4.67
C LEU A 310 31.62 -19.67 -4.11
N LEU A 311 32.24 -18.83 -3.26
CA LEU A 311 31.60 -17.59 -2.80
C LEU A 311 31.29 -16.66 -3.96
N MET A 312 32.21 -16.47 -4.90
CA MET A 312 31.99 -15.65 -6.09
C MET A 312 30.88 -16.21 -6.98
N GLN A 313 30.79 -17.55 -7.14
CA GLN A 313 29.71 -18.19 -7.88
C GLN A 313 28.35 -17.90 -7.25
N SER A 314 28.25 -18.08 -5.94
CA SER A 314 27.03 -17.81 -5.19
C SER A 314 26.61 -16.33 -5.28
N LEU A 315 27.55 -15.42 -5.04
CA LEU A 315 27.32 -13.97 -5.18
C LEU A 315 26.90 -13.59 -6.59
N PHE A 316 27.53 -14.14 -7.62
CA PHE A 316 27.16 -13.87 -9.01
C PHE A 316 25.71 -14.32 -9.30
N LEU A 317 25.32 -15.54 -8.89
CA LEU A 317 23.97 -16.03 -9.07
C LEU A 317 22.93 -15.20 -8.36
N THR A 318 23.21 -14.84 -7.09
CA THR A 318 22.27 -14.04 -6.32
C THR A 318 22.17 -12.61 -6.83
N LEU A 319 23.27 -11.98 -7.22
CA LEU A 319 23.27 -10.63 -7.79
C LEU A 319 22.54 -10.57 -9.13
N VAL A 320 22.72 -11.58 -10.00
CA VAL A 320 21.99 -11.65 -11.27
C VAL A 320 20.49 -11.87 -11.00
N GLY A 321 20.13 -12.88 -10.19
CA GLY A 321 18.75 -13.18 -9.85
C GLY A 321 18.06 -12.02 -9.12
N GLY A 322 18.72 -11.47 -8.10
CA GLY A 322 18.19 -10.32 -7.35
C GLY A 322 18.08 -9.06 -8.19
N GLY A 323 19.08 -8.77 -9.03
CA GLY A 323 19.03 -7.66 -9.98
C GLY A 323 17.87 -7.78 -10.96
N MET A 324 17.64 -8.98 -11.51
CA MET A 324 16.49 -9.24 -12.38
C MET A 324 15.17 -9.07 -11.62
N GLY A 325 15.09 -9.52 -10.35
CA GLY A 325 13.91 -9.34 -9.50
C GLY A 325 13.58 -7.86 -9.26
N MET A 326 14.59 -7.05 -8.95
CA MET A 326 14.44 -5.59 -8.79
C MET A 326 14.03 -4.90 -10.09
N LEU A 327 14.60 -5.31 -11.23
CA LEU A 327 14.23 -4.77 -12.54
C LEU A 327 12.79 -5.16 -12.93
N LEU A 328 12.39 -6.40 -12.65
CA LEU A 328 11.03 -6.88 -12.90
C LEU A 328 10.02 -6.12 -12.05
N SER A 329 10.32 -5.88 -10.76
CA SER A 329 9.44 -5.11 -9.89
C SER A 329 9.26 -3.68 -10.38
N LYS A 330 10.33 -3.03 -10.88
CA LYS A 330 10.23 -1.70 -11.47
C LYS A 330 9.44 -1.69 -12.78
N GLY A 331 9.59 -2.72 -13.61
CA GLY A 331 8.86 -2.84 -14.88
C GLY A 331 7.36 -3.05 -14.71
N ILE A 332 6.96 -3.76 -13.66
CA ILE A 332 5.55 -4.07 -13.34
C ILE A 332 4.88 -2.96 -12.49
N GLU A 333 5.66 -2.08 -11.85
CA GLU A 333 5.17 -1.02 -10.99
C GLU A 333 3.98 -0.23 -11.59
N PRO A 334 4.01 0.25 -12.87
CA PRO A 334 2.87 0.98 -13.43
C PRO A 334 1.59 0.16 -13.52
N SER A 335 1.72 -1.15 -13.80
CA SER A 335 0.58 -2.07 -13.87
C SER A 335 0.00 -2.36 -12.48
N VAL A 336 0.85 -2.46 -11.46
CA VAL A 336 0.40 -2.62 -10.07
C VAL A 336 -0.29 -1.35 -9.59
N VAL A 337 0.26 -0.17 -9.89
CA VAL A 337 -0.36 1.13 -9.58
C VAL A 337 -1.76 1.20 -10.17
N SER A 338 -1.94 0.88 -11.45
CA SER A 338 -3.27 0.92 -12.08
C SER A 338 -4.24 -0.10 -11.49
N ALA A 339 -3.77 -1.28 -11.12
CA ALA A 339 -4.61 -2.34 -10.55
C ALA A 339 -4.99 -2.09 -9.08
N THR A 340 -4.15 -1.37 -8.33
CA THR A 340 -4.36 -1.14 -6.89
C THR A 340 -4.86 0.26 -6.56
N SER A 341 -4.92 1.17 -7.51
CA SER A 341 -5.31 2.58 -7.31
C SER A 341 -6.66 2.75 -6.60
N SER A 342 -7.61 1.81 -6.80
CA SER A 342 -8.92 1.84 -6.14
C SER A 342 -8.88 1.55 -4.63
N PHE A 343 -7.86 0.82 -4.15
CA PHE A 343 -7.78 0.38 -2.75
C PHE A 343 -6.55 0.95 -2.03
N MET A 344 -5.53 1.32 -2.80
CA MET A 344 -4.24 1.77 -2.27
C MET A 344 -3.67 2.88 -3.17
N PRO A 345 -4.20 4.10 -3.07
CA PRO A 345 -3.65 5.23 -3.81
C PRO A 345 -2.19 5.48 -3.40
N GLY A 346 -1.36 5.88 -4.35
CA GLY A 346 0.04 6.23 -4.08
C GLY A 346 1.01 5.05 -3.96
N PHE A 347 0.65 3.82 -4.38
CA PHE A 347 1.58 2.69 -4.43
C PHE A 347 2.86 3.07 -5.18
N LEU A 348 3.99 2.87 -4.54
CA LEU A 348 5.32 3.10 -5.12
C LEU A 348 6.35 2.18 -4.47
N ILE A 349 7.29 1.72 -5.27
CA ILE A 349 8.45 1.00 -4.77
C ILE A 349 9.54 2.01 -4.40
N GLU A 350 9.68 2.28 -3.09
CA GLU A 350 10.63 3.27 -2.57
C GLU A 350 12.09 2.84 -2.77
N ARG A 351 12.99 3.83 -2.79
CA ARG A 351 14.44 3.56 -2.88
C ARG A 351 14.95 2.70 -1.74
N GLU A 352 14.38 2.84 -0.56
CA GLU A 352 14.72 2.04 0.63
C GLU A 352 14.40 0.57 0.44
N THR A 353 13.30 0.25 -0.25
CA THR A 353 12.93 -1.12 -0.62
C THR A 353 13.98 -1.75 -1.54
N TYR A 354 14.45 -1.02 -2.55
CA TYR A 354 15.52 -1.50 -3.44
C TYR A 354 16.85 -1.67 -2.70
N LEU A 355 17.19 -0.73 -1.81
CA LEU A 355 18.40 -0.84 -0.99
C LEU A 355 18.33 -2.09 -0.09
N MET A 356 17.21 -2.31 0.59
CA MET A 356 16.97 -3.48 1.42
C MET A 356 17.05 -4.77 0.61
N ALA A 357 16.40 -4.82 -0.56
CA ALA A 357 16.44 -5.96 -1.47
C ALA A 357 17.86 -6.27 -1.95
N PHE A 358 18.66 -5.24 -2.23
CA PHE A 358 20.07 -5.40 -2.59
C PHE A 358 20.89 -5.99 -1.43
N ILE A 359 20.74 -5.45 -0.22
CA ILE A 359 21.42 -5.96 0.98
C ILE A 359 21.05 -7.43 1.22
N ILE A 360 19.77 -7.77 1.15
CA ILE A 360 19.28 -9.15 1.31
C ILE A 360 19.87 -10.06 0.22
N THR A 361 19.95 -9.61 -1.02
CA THR A 361 20.54 -10.34 -2.14
C THR A 361 22.02 -10.65 -1.88
N VAL A 362 22.80 -9.68 -1.40
CA VAL A 362 24.20 -9.86 -1.07
C VAL A 362 24.36 -10.82 0.12
N LEU A 363 23.57 -10.64 1.19
CA LEU A 363 23.58 -11.53 2.35
C LEU A 363 23.23 -12.96 1.98
N ALA A 364 22.21 -13.16 1.15
CA ALA A 364 21.83 -14.48 0.64
C ALA A 364 22.97 -15.14 -0.15
N GLY A 365 23.65 -14.37 -1.00
CA GLY A 365 24.81 -14.85 -1.75
C GLY A 365 25.97 -15.26 -0.85
N VAL A 366 26.26 -14.49 0.15
CA VAL A 366 27.31 -14.81 1.13
C VAL A 366 26.94 -16.06 1.92
N LEU A 367 25.73 -16.13 2.48
CA LEU A 367 25.27 -17.27 3.27
C LEU A 367 25.23 -18.55 2.46
N ALA A 368 24.70 -18.49 1.22
CA ALA A 368 24.64 -19.65 0.32
C ALA A 368 26.03 -20.15 -0.11
N GLY A 369 27.02 -19.26 -0.20
CA GLY A 369 28.38 -19.60 -0.58
C GLY A 369 29.28 -20.01 0.57
N LEU A 370 29.01 -19.56 1.81
CA LEU A 370 29.85 -19.87 2.98
C LEU A 370 29.91 -21.36 3.33
N LEU A 371 28.75 -22.03 3.35
CA LEU A 371 28.69 -23.46 3.70
C LEU A 371 29.47 -24.35 2.71
N PRO A 372 29.33 -24.22 1.38
CA PRO A 372 30.16 -24.92 0.40
C PRO A 372 31.63 -24.56 0.51
N ALA A 373 31.96 -23.27 0.67
CA ALA A 373 33.34 -22.83 0.81
C ALA A 373 34.01 -23.45 2.05
N TRP A 374 33.26 -23.61 3.13
CA TRP A 374 33.77 -24.23 4.37
C TRP A 374 33.94 -25.76 4.19
N SER A 375 33.01 -26.40 3.50
CA SER A 375 33.10 -27.86 3.21
C SER A 375 34.34 -28.23 2.38
N THR A 376 34.80 -27.36 1.47
CA THR A 376 35.99 -27.58 0.65
C THR A 376 37.29 -27.50 1.43
N ARG A 377 37.37 -26.86 2.59
CA ARG A 377 38.56 -26.84 3.44
C ARG A 377 38.92 -28.21 3.98
N LYS A 378 37.91 -29.07 4.23
CA LYS A 378 38.11 -30.45 4.75
C LYS A 378 38.50 -31.46 3.69
N LEU A 379 38.47 -31.10 2.40
CA LEU A 379 38.82 -31.98 1.29
C LEU A 379 40.35 -32.06 1.14
N THR A 380 40.92 -33.27 1.33
CA THR A 380 42.32 -33.55 1.03
C THR A 380 42.48 -33.84 -0.47
N VAL A 381 43.66 -33.55 -1.04
CA VAL A 381 43.98 -33.77 -2.45
C VAL A 381 43.78 -35.25 -2.83
N VAL A 382 44.21 -36.18 -1.94
CA VAL A 382 44.08 -37.63 -2.15
C VAL A 382 42.63 -38.07 -2.22
N ALA A 383 41.76 -37.55 -1.30
CA ALA A 383 40.35 -37.89 -1.30
C ALA A 383 39.59 -37.26 -2.50
N ALA A 384 40.03 -36.09 -2.99
CA ALA A 384 39.42 -35.43 -4.15
C ALA A 384 39.77 -36.09 -5.48
N LEU A 385 40.98 -36.64 -5.62
CA LEU A 385 41.44 -37.34 -6.86
C LEU A 385 41.12 -38.84 -6.87
N GLY A 386 40.90 -39.45 -5.68
CA GLY A 386 40.60 -40.86 -5.52
C GLY A 386 39.09 -41.24 -5.56
N ALA A 387 38.21 -40.23 -5.56
CA ALA A 387 36.78 -40.47 -5.72
C ALA A 387 36.49 -40.92 -7.14
N ARG A 388 36.27 -42.24 -7.32
CA ARG A 388 35.65 -42.83 -8.52
C ARG A 388 34.18 -42.42 -8.50
N ASP A 389 33.67 -42.00 -9.67
CA ASP A 389 32.27 -41.68 -9.92
C ASP A 389 31.31 -42.77 -9.54
#